data_04c8bb2277b4e8e273d422ef4344f068
#
_entry.id   04c8bb2277b4e8e273d422ef4344f068
#
_cell.length_a   1.000
_cell.length_b   1.000
_cell.length_c   1.000
_cell.angle_alpha   90.00
_cell.angle_beta   90.00
_cell.angle_gamma   90.00
#
_symmetry.space_group_name_H-M   'P 1'
#
loop_
_entity.id
_entity.type
_entity.pdbx_description
1 polymer ?
#
loop_
_entity_poly.entity_id
_entity_poly.type
_entity_poly.pdbx_seq_one_letter_code
_entity_poly.pdbx_strand_id
1 'polypeptide(L)'
;MMLAEFAAPVAANPAAYRHLHWEAGMLGHVITLEAEAAGWRGTGIGCFFDDAVHDILGLADDRYQVVYHFSVGVPVDDPRLLTRPAYE
;
A
#
# COMPACT_ATOMS: atom_id res chain seq x y z
N MET A 1 0.88 6.89 -1.67
CA MET A 1 1.78 5.99 -2.43
C MET A 1 3.01 5.67 -1.60
N MET A 2 3.44 4.43 -1.60
CA MET A 2 4.69 4.01 -0.96
C MET A 2 5.72 3.69 -2.05
N LEU A 3 6.71 4.56 -2.19
CA LEU A 3 7.78 4.46 -3.16
C LEU A 3 9.01 3.80 -2.51
N ALA A 4 9.61 2.84 -3.18
CA ALA A 4 10.78 2.14 -2.70
C ALA A 4 11.92 2.18 -3.73
N GLU A 5 13.16 2.24 -3.25
CA GLU A 5 14.31 1.90 -4.07
C GLU A 5 14.21 0.40 -4.40
N PHE A 6 14.25 0.04 -5.67
CA PHE A 6 13.84 -1.29 -6.12
C PHE A 6 14.96 -2.04 -6.84
N ALA A 7 15.47 -1.51 -7.96
CA ALA A 7 16.37 -2.27 -8.83
C ALA A 7 17.64 -2.74 -8.13
N ALA A 8 18.33 -1.85 -7.42
CA ALA A 8 19.60 -2.19 -6.77
C ALA A 8 19.45 -3.19 -5.61
N PRO A 9 18.52 -3.00 -4.65
CA PRO A 9 18.30 -3.98 -3.59
C PRO A 9 17.88 -5.35 -4.11
N VAL A 10 17.01 -5.42 -5.10
CA VAL A 10 16.52 -6.69 -5.68
C VAL A 10 17.60 -7.38 -6.49
N ALA A 11 18.45 -6.65 -7.22
CA ALA A 11 19.59 -7.20 -7.93
C ALA A 11 20.65 -7.78 -6.98
N ALA A 12 20.89 -7.11 -5.84
CA ALA A 12 21.82 -7.58 -4.83
C ALA A 12 21.32 -8.82 -4.08
N ASN A 13 20.01 -8.87 -3.79
CA ASN A 13 19.36 -9.98 -3.12
C ASN A 13 17.89 -10.09 -3.56
N PRO A 14 17.52 -11.13 -4.33
CA PRO A 14 16.13 -11.29 -4.80
C PRO A 14 15.10 -11.37 -3.67
N ALA A 15 15.47 -11.80 -2.46
CA ALA A 15 14.59 -11.79 -1.30
C ALA A 15 14.19 -10.37 -0.87
N ALA A 16 14.94 -9.34 -1.26
CA ALA A 16 14.59 -7.94 -1.01
C ALA A 16 13.23 -7.56 -1.61
N TYR A 17 12.81 -8.20 -2.71
CA TYR A 17 11.49 -7.99 -3.31
C TYR A 17 10.36 -8.15 -2.29
N ARG A 18 10.32 -9.27 -1.59
CA ARG A 18 9.28 -9.51 -0.58
C ARG A 18 9.48 -8.66 0.68
N HIS A 19 10.73 -8.36 1.06
CA HIS A 19 11.02 -7.51 2.21
C HIS A 19 10.48 -6.10 2.01
N LEU A 20 10.58 -5.54 0.81
CA LEU A 20 9.99 -4.25 0.46
C LEU A 20 8.46 -4.26 0.66
N HIS A 21 7.79 -5.33 0.25
CA HIS A 21 6.35 -5.48 0.43
C HIS A 21 5.96 -5.71 1.91
N TRP A 22 6.77 -6.43 2.67
CA TRP A 22 6.54 -6.58 4.11
C TRP A 22 6.67 -5.26 4.83
N GLU A 23 7.67 -4.47 4.50
CA GLU A 23 7.87 -3.14 5.08
C GLU A 23 6.72 -2.20 4.72
N ALA A 24 6.30 -2.18 3.46
CA ALA A 24 5.12 -1.44 3.02
C ALA A 24 3.85 -1.86 3.77
N GLY A 25 3.66 -3.17 3.99
CA GLY A 25 2.55 -3.71 4.76
C GLY A 25 2.59 -3.29 6.23
N MET A 26 3.77 -3.28 6.85
CA MET A 26 3.96 -2.78 8.22
C MET A 26 3.58 -1.30 8.33
N LEU A 27 4.03 -0.47 7.40
CA LEU A 27 3.66 0.95 7.35
C LEU A 27 2.15 1.12 7.19
N GLY A 28 1.53 0.33 6.30
CA GLY A 28 0.08 0.32 6.12
C GLY A 28 -0.66 -0.05 7.41
N HIS A 29 -0.16 -1.01 8.18
CA HIS A 29 -0.74 -1.39 9.46
C HIS A 29 -0.66 -0.24 10.48
N VAL A 30 0.48 0.40 10.60
CA VAL A 30 0.65 1.58 11.49
C VAL A 30 -0.31 2.70 11.09
N ILE A 31 -0.43 2.99 9.80
CA ILE A 31 -1.36 4.01 9.30
C ILE A 31 -2.81 3.63 9.63
N THR A 32 -3.17 2.35 9.53
CA THR A 32 -4.51 1.86 9.91
C THR A 32 -4.80 2.13 11.38
N LEU A 33 -3.87 1.81 12.27
CA LEU A 33 -4.05 2.04 13.71
C LEU A 33 -4.15 3.52 14.05
N GLU A 34 -3.32 4.36 13.45
CA GLU A 34 -3.37 5.81 13.63
C GLU A 34 -4.66 6.42 13.07
N ALA A 35 -5.12 5.96 11.93
CA ALA A 35 -6.40 6.40 11.36
C ALA A 35 -7.57 6.07 12.30
N GLU A 36 -7.64 4.85 12.82
CA GLU A 36 -8.67 4.45 13.79
C GLU A 36 -8.60 5.28 15.07
N ALA A 37 -7.41 5.55 15.59
CA ALA A 37 -7.23 6.39 16.77
C ALA A 37 -7.73 7.83 16.53
N ALA A 38 -7.66 8.34 15.30
CA ALA A 38 -8.16 9.64 14.89
C ALA A 38 -9.67 9.67 14.56
N GLY A 39 -10.35 8.52 14.63
CA GLY A 39 -11.75 8.38 14.21
C GLY A 39 -11.95 8.31 12.70
N TRP A 40 -10.89 8.04 11.96
CA TRP A 40 -10.90 7.84 10.51
C TRP A 40 -10.74 6.35 10.19
N ARG A 41 -10.76 6.03 8.89
CA ARG A 41 -10.44 4.67 8.43
C ARG A 41 -9.40 4.72 7.32
N GLY A 42 -8.68 3.60 7.18
CA GLY A 42 -7.67 3.42 6.16
C GLY A 42 -7.97 2.22 5.28
N THR A 43 -7.56 2.30 4.03
CA THR A 43 -7.66 1.20 3.06
C THR A 43 -6.36 1.04 2.31
N GLY A 44 -5.81 -0.17 2.34
CA GLY A 44 -4.68 -0.55 1.51
C GLY A 44 -5.10 -0.93 0.10
N ILE A 45 -4.33 -0.54 -0.88
CA ILE A 45 -4.57 -0.80 -2.29
C ILE A 45 -3.31 -1.42 -2.89
N GLY A 46 -3.40 -2.72 -3.20
CA GLY A 46 -2.31 -3.47 -3.83
C GLY A 46 -2.48 -3.63 -5.35
N CYS A 47 -3.68 -3.41 -5.87
CA CYS A 47 -3.98 -3.49 -7.31
C CYS A 47 -4.00 -2.10 -7.92
N PHE A 48 -3.05 -1.80 -8.78
CA PHE A 48 -2.95 -0.54 -9.51
C PHE A 48 -2.15 -0.73 -10.80
N PHE A 49 -2.23 0.25 -11.69
CA PHE A 49 -1.47 0.22 -12.94
C PHE A 49 -0.08 0.80 -12.73
N ASP A 50 0.92 -0.06 -12.60
CA ASP A 50 2.31 0.32 -12.32
C ASP A 50 2.87 1.29 -13.35
N ASP A 51 2.68 1.02 -14.63
CA ASP A 51 3.20 1.85 -15.72
C ASP A 51 2.59 3.25 -15.72
N ALA A 52 1.29 3.35 -15.50
CA ALA A 52 0.61 4.64 -15.39
C ALA A 52 1.11 5.46 -14.19
N VAL A 53 1.39 4.82 -13.07
CA VAL A 53 1.97 5.46 -11.89
C VAL A 53 3.40 5.92 -12.17
N HIS A 54 4.20 5.12 -12.87
CA HIS A 54 5.54 5.49 -13.32
C HIS A 54 5.52 6.77 -14.16
N ASP A 55 4.60 6.85 -15.12
CA ASP A 55 4.44 8.02 -15.99
C ASP A 55 4.05 9.28 -15.19
N ILE A 56 3.10 9.15 -14.27
CA ILE A 56 2.66 10.27 -13.42
C ILE A 56 3.80 10.79 -12.55
N LEU A 57 4.64 9.91 -12.01
CA LEU A 57 5.77 10.27 -11.17
C LEU A 57 7.02 10.69 -11.97
N GLY A 58 7.00 10.52 -13.29
CA GLY A 58 8.14 10.83 -14.15
C GLY A 58 9.33 9.88 -13.98
N LEU A 59 9.07 8.63 -13.61
CA LEU A 59 10.08 7.60 -13.44
C LEU A 59 10.41 6.99 -14.81
N ALA A 60 11.69 7.04 -15.20
CA ALA A 60 12.14 6.55 -16.52
C ALA A 60 12.59 5.08 -16.50
N ASP A 61 12.84 4.53 -15.32
CA ASP A 61 13.37 3.19 -15.13
C ASP A 61 12.80 2.52 -13.87
N ASP A 62 13.34 1.39 -13.46
CA ASP A 62 12.92 0.60 -12.31
C ASP A 62 13.77 0.86 -11.04
N ARG A 63 14.57 1.93 -11.02
CA ARG A 63 15.34 2.31 -9.83
C ARG A 63 14.43 2.50 -8.62
N TYR A 64 13.29 3.14 -8.83
CA TYR A 64 12.23 3.30 -7.85
C TYR A 64 10.93 2.69 -8.36
N GLN A 65 10.20 2.03 -7.48
CA GLN A 65 8.89 1.44 -7.76
C GLN A 65 7.91 1.81 -6.66
N VAL A 66 6.67 2.07 -7.03
CA VAL A 66 5.58 2.13 -6.07
C VAL A 66 5.14 0.70 -5.76
N VAL A 67 5.20 0.31 -4.50
CA VAL A 67 4.90 -1.05 -4.06
C VAL A 67 3.54 -1.18 -3.40
N TYR A 68 2.96 -0.06 -2.92
CA TYR A 68 1.70 -0.06 -2.23
C TYR A 68 1.06 1.32 -2.22
N HIS A 69 -0.26 1.36 -2.27
CA HIS A 69 -1.04 2.57 -2.04
C HIS A 69 -1.85 2.43 -0.76
N PHE A 70 -2.11 3.55 -0.12
CA PHE A 70 -2.93 3.59 1.07
C PHE A 70 -3.75 4.88 1.09
N SER A 71 -5.04 4.78 1.39
CA SER A 71 -5.92 5.94 1.54
C SER A 71 -6.45 6.01 2.97
N VAL A 72 -6.55 7.22 3.49
CA VAL A 72 -7.07 7.51 4.83
C VAL A 72 -8.09 8.62 4.73
N GLY A 73 -9.20 8.48 5.43
CA GLY A 73 -10.23 9.52 5.44
C GLY A 73 -11.42 9.16 6.30
N VAL A 74 -12.40 10.05 6.28
CA VAL A 74 -13.69 9.80 6.92
C VAL A 74 -14.45 8.75 6.12
N PRO A 75 -14.91 7.67 6.75
CA PRO A 75 -15.60 6.60 6.05
C PRO A 75 -16.98 7.03 5.57
N VAL A 76 -17.36 6.53 4.40
CA VAL A 76 -18.73 6.58 3.92
C VAL A 76 -19.27 5.15 3.93
N ASP A 77 -20.24 4.88 4.79
CA ASP A 77 -20.83 3.56 4.89
C ASP A 77 -21.68 3.24 3.67
N ASP A 78 -21.44 2.06 3.10
CA ASP A 78 -22.27 1.55 2.00
C ASP A 78 -23.29 0.55 2.57
N PRO A 79 -24.60 0.90 2.57
CA PRO A 79 -25.63 0.03 3.15
C PRO A 79 -25.82 -1.30 2.39
N ARG A 80 -25.24 -1.44 1.21
CA ARG A 80 -25.26 -2.70 0.45
C ARG A 80 -24.26 -3.73 0.99
N LEU A 81 -23.26 -3.28 1.80
CA LEU A 81 -22.25 -4.14 2.36
C LEU A 81 -22.67 -4.59 3.76
N LEU A 82 -22.53 -5.89 3.99
CA LEU A 82 -22.79 -6.50 5.29
C LEU A 82 -21.56 -7.29 5.71
N THR A 83 -21.00 -6.94 6.88
CA THR A 83 -19.89 -7.67 7.48
C THR A 83 -20.46 -8.67 8.49
N ARG A 84 -20.13 -9.96 8.34
CA ARG A 84 -20.48 -11.00 9.30
C ARG A 84 -19.27 -11.28 10.19
N PRO A 85 -19.48 -11.60 11.48
CA PRO A 85 -18.38 -12.06 12.32
C PRO A 85 -17.79 -13.36 11.77
N ALA A 86 -16.50 -13.57 12.04
CA ALA A 86 -15.79 -14.77 11.59
C ALA A 86 -16.36 -16.06 12.21
N TYR A 87 -16.94 -15.94 13.39
CA TYR A 87 -17.54 -17.04 14.13
C TYR A 87 -18.93 -16.62 14.61
N GLU A 88 -19.87 -17.50 14.43
CA GLU A 88 -21.23 -17.35 14.94
C GLU A 88 -21.40 -18.15 16.23
#